data_896dcfedb03d6df21882e84babdb6a0b
#
_entry.id   896dcfedb03d6df21882e84babdb6a0b
#
_cell.length_a   1.000
_cell.length_b   1.000
_cell.length_c   1.000
_cell.angle_alpha   90.00
_cell.angle_beta   90.00
_cell.angle_gamma   90.00
#
_symmetry.space_group_name_H-M   'P 1'
#
loop_
_entity.id
_entity.type
_entity.pdbx_description
1 polymer ?
#
loop_
_entity_poly.entity_id
_entity_poly.type
_entity_poly.pdbx_seq_one_letter_code
_entity_poly.pdbx_strand_id
1 'polypeptide(L)'
;MTLKDNAYFNEMKGRLHAWGAARQEREERERRITRENGWNSPELAALKAEAEADSIPYASGAVKAYRAWEKSVSRGGDELEMSDFLWEQEVGDFVEALRTAGVPAFVYTSRSTAVMENLHWFAAAGCALDGLCRIRGKESGPIKLEDTLGIRLKLN
;
A
#
# COMPACT_ATOMS: atom_id res chain seq x y z
N MET A 1 -16.13 -14.30 2.01
CA MET A 1 -15.82 -12.86 1.74
C MET A 1 -14.76 -12.79 0.65
N THR A 2 -15.02 -12.05 -0.40
CA THR A 2 -14.03 -11.86 -1.46
C THR A 2 -13.00 -10.80 -1.05
N LEU A 3 -11.83 -10.81 -1.66
CA LEU A 3 -10.80 -9.81 -1.39
C LEU A 3 -11.34 -8.37 -1.63
N LYS A 4 -12.18 -8.19 -2.63
CA LYS A 4 -12.83 -6.92 -2.97
C LYS A 4 -13.74 -6.38 -1.85
N ASP A 5 -14.37 -7.24 -1.10
CA ASP A 5 -15.35 -6.87 -0.08
C ASP A 5 -14.71 -6.66 1.31
N ASN A 6 -13.39 -6.60 1.37
CA ASN A 6 -12.67 -6.41 2.62
C ASN A 6 -13.00 -5.06 3.26
N ALA A 7 -13.69 -5.08 4.39
CA ALA A 7 -14.18 -3.89 5.06
C ALA A 7 -13.04 -2.96 5.53
N TYR A 8 -11.97 -3.53 6.07
CA TYR A 8 -10.82 -2.77 6.57
C TYR A 8 -10.15 -1.96 5.46
N PHE A 9 -9.84 -2.61 4.33
CA PHE A 9 -9.21 -1.91 3.21
C PHE A 9 -10.15 -0.95 2.48
N ASN A 10 -11.44 -1.24 2.43
CA ASN A 10 -12.42 -0.30 1.88
C ASN A 10 -12.57 0.96 2.76
N GLU A 11 -12.52 0.83 4.08
CA GLU A 11 -12.48 1.98 5.00
C GLU A 11 -11.19 2.78 4.82
N MET A 12 -10.04 2.09 4.76
CA MET A 12 -8.74 2.73 4.53
C MET A 12 -8.72 3.48 3.19
N LYS A 13 -9.31 2.92 2.15
CA LYS A 13 -9.48 3.58 0.85
C LYS A 13 -10.18 4.91 0.99
N GLY A 14 -11.32 4.94 1.70
CA GLY A 14 -12.08 6.17 1.93
C GLY A 14 -11.25 7.23 2.67
N ARG A 15 -10.56 6.85 3.72
CA ARG A 15 -9.72 7.74 4.52
C ARG A 15 -8.51 8.27 3.76
N LEU A 16 -7.84 7.43 2.97
CA LEU A 16 -6.71 7.84 2.15
C LEU A 16 -7.13 8.77 1.01
N HIS A 17 -8.29 8.52 0.38
CA HIS A 17 -8.83 9.41 -0.63
C HIS A 17 -9.22 10.78 -0.04
N ALA A 18 -9.84 10.81 1.14
CA ALA A 18 -10.17 12.06 1.82
C ALA A 18 -8.91 12.86 2.20
N TRP A 19 -7.90 12.20 2.73
CA TRP A 19 -6.61 12.81 3.05
C TRP A 19 -5.92 13.36 1.79
N GLY A 20 -5.90 12.60 0.70
CA GLY A 20 -5.32 13.00 -0.57
C GLY A 20 -6.04 14.21 -1.20
N ALA A 21 -7.37 14.25 -1.13
CA ALA A 21 -8.18 15.36 -1.61
C ALA A 21 -7.91 16.65 -0.80
N ALA A 22 -7.84 16.54 0.53
CA ALA A 22 -7.49 17.66 1.40
C ALA A 22 -6.08 18.20 1.13
N ARG A 23 -5.13 17.30 0.90
CA ARG A 23 -3.76 17.67 0.51
C ARG A 23 -3.74 18.40 -0.83
N GLN A 24 -4.43 17.90 -1.83
CA GLN A 24 -4.52 18.54 -3.15
C GLN A 24 -5.13 19.94 -3.07
N GLU A 25 -6.20 20.10 -2.33
CA GLU A 25 -6.83 21.42 -2.09
C GLU A 25 -5.84 22.40 -1.43
N ARG A 26 -5.07 21.91 -0.46
CA ARG A 26 -4.04 22.72 0.21
C ARG A 26 -2.92 23.12 -0.77
N GLU A 27 -2.46 22.21 -1.62
CA GLU A 27 -1.46 22.50 -2.65
C GLU A 27 -1.95 23.53 -3.66
N GLU A 28 -3.22 23.50 -4.05
CA GLU A 28 -3.84 24.50 -4.92
C GLU A 28 -3.93 25.88 -4.25
N ARG A 29 -4.29 25.92 -2.97
CA ARG A 29 -4.28 27.16 -2.17
C ARG A 29 -2.86 27.73 -2.05
N GLU A 30 -1.86 26.90 -1.83
CA GLU A 30 -0.45 27.27 -1.76
C GLU A 30 0.00 27.92 -3.08
N ARG A 31 -0.30 27.32 -4.21
CA ARG A 31 0.03 27.87 -5.53
C ARG A 31 -0.65 29.23 -5.76
N ARG A 32 -1.90 29.40 -5.36
CA ARG A 32 -2.63 30.64 -5.48
C ARG A 32 -2.01 31.75 -4.61
N ILE A 33 -1.74 31.47 -3.35
CA ILE A 33 -1.12 32.41 -2.41
C ILE A 33 0.27 32.83 -2.91
N THR A 34 1.07 31.88 -3.37
CA THR A 34 2.40 32.16 -3.93
C THR A 34 2.31 33.10 -5.13
N ARG A 35 1.33 32.90 -6.01
CA ARG A 35 1.12 33.74 -7.19
C ARG A 35 0.68 35.15 -6.82
N GLU A 36 -0.21 35.31 -5.84
CA GLU A 36 -0.80 36.58 -5.44
C GLU A 36 0.11 37.39 -4.50
N ASN A 37 0.75 36.71 -3.53
CA ASN A 37 1.44 37.39 -2.41
C ASN A 37 2.95 37.05 -2.34
N GLY A 38 3.48 36.20 -3.25
CA GLY A 38 4.89 35.82 -3.27
C GLY A 38 5.24 34.76 -2.24
N TRP A 39 6.53 34.39 -2.23
CA TRP A 39 7.06 33.25 -1.44
C TRP A 39 7.20 33.53 0.06
N ASN A 40 7.23 34.77 0.48
CA ASN A 40 7.50 35.21 1.86
C ASN A 40 6.26 35.71 2.59
N SER A 41 5.06 35.37 2.12
CA SER A 41 3.83 35.84 2.77
C SER A 41 3.56 35.09 4.08
N PRO A 42 3.00 35.77 5.11
CA PRO A 42 2.56 35.10 6.34
C PRO A 42 1.51 34.01 6.11
N GLU A 43 0.63 34.21 5.14
CA GLU A 43 -0.40 33.25 4.73
C GLU A 43 0.21 31.95 4.21
N LEU A 44 1.27 32.03 3.40
CA LEU A 44 1.99 30.87 2.90
C LEU A 44 2.69 30.11 4.04
N ALA A 45 3.31 30.83 4.98
CA ALA A 45 3.95 30.26 6.15
C ALA A 45 2.95 29.50 7.03
N ALA A 46 1.76 30.06 7.26
CA ALA A 46 0.68 29.42 8.00
C ALA A 46 0.18 28.14 7.31
N LEU A 47 0.03 28.18 5.98
CA LEU A 47 -0.40 27.02 5.20
C LEU A 47 0.64 25.89 5.21
N LYS A 48 1.92 26.23 5.14
CA LYS A 48 3.01 25.25 5.28
C LYS A 48 3.05 24.60 6.66
N ALA A 49 2.82 25.38 7.72
CA ALA A 49 2.74 24.84 9.08
C ALA A 49 1.55 23.88 9.24
N GLU A 50 0.40 24.21 8.65
CA GLU A 50 -0.77 23.33 8.59
C GLU A 50 -0.45 22.02 7.85
N ALA A 51 0.27 22.09 6.73
CA ALA A 51 0.70 20.94 5.96
C ALA A 51 1.67 20.03 6.72
N GLU A 52 2.60 20.62 7.48
CA GLU A 52 3.55 19.86 8.31
C GLU A 52 2.86 19.14 9.48
N ALA A 53 1.78 19.71 10.02
CA ALA A 53 1.00 19.11 11.09
C ALA A 53 0.08 17.98 10.60
N ASP A 54 -0.22 17.94 9.31
CA ASP A 54 -1.10 16.94 8.70
C ASP A 54 -0.28 15.80 8.08
N SER A 55 -0.23 14.67 8.75
CA SER A 55 0.44 13.46 8.26
C SER A 55 -0.56 12.47 7.68
N ILE A 56 -0.07 11.60 6.81
CA ILE A 56 -0.85 10.46 6.33
C ILE A 56 -1.36 9.64 7.52
N PRO A 57 -2.66 9.26 7.58
CA PRO A 57 -3.28 8.66 8.77
C PRO A 57 -2.89 7.21 9.05
N TYR A 58 -1.98 6.64 8.28
CA TYR A 58 -1.52 5.25 8.41
C TYR A 58 -0.01 5.15 8.32
N ALA A 59 0.57 4.14 9.00
CA ALA A 59 1.97 3.80 8.85
C ALA A 59 2.29 3.34 7.42
N SER A 60 3.53 3.54 6.98
CA SER A 60 3.98 3.22 5.63
C SER A 60 3.74 1.75 5.25
N GLY A 61 3.99 0.82 6.17
CA GLY A 61 3.73 -0.61 5.95
C GLY A 61 2.24 -0.91 5.71
N ALA A 62 1.35 -0.26 6.46
CA ALA A 62 -0.09 -0.40 6.28
C ALA A 62 -0.55 0.16 4.92
N VAL A 63 0.00 1.30 4.49
CA VAL A 63 -0.27 1.87 3.16
C VAL A 63 0.19 0.94 2.05
N LYS A 64 1.33 0.28 2.21
CA LYS A 64 1.80 -0.73 1.26
C LYS A 64 0.89 -1.96 1.20
N ALA A 65 0.34 -2.40 2.33
CA ALA A 65 -0.68 -3.44 2.37
C ALA A 65 -1.94 -3.04 1.59
N TYR A 66 -2.42 -1.83 1.80
CA TYR A 66 -3.54 -1.26 1.06
C TYR A 66 -3.28 -1.22 -0.45
N ARG A 67 -2.12 -0.73 -0.87
CA ARG A 67 -1.76 -0.67 -2.29
C ARG A 67 -1.68 -2.05 -2.93
N ALA A 68 -1.14 -3.04 -2.21
CA ALA A 68 -1.11 -4.42 -2.65
C ALA A 68 -2.53 -4.98 -2.81
N TRP A 69 -3.41 -4.71 -1.85
CA TRP A 69 -4.83 -5.07 -1.93
C TRP A 69 -5.53 -4.42 -3.13
N GLU A 70 -5.40 -3.10 -3.30
CA GLU A 70 -6.03 -2.36 -4.39
C GLU A 70 -5.60 -2.89 -5.76
N LYS A 71 -4.31 -3.14 -5.93
CA LYS A 71 -3.75 -3.70 -7.15
C LYS A 71 -4.25 -5.12 -7.41
N SER A 72 -4.33 -5.96 -6.38
CA SER A 72 -4.85 -7.32 -6.50
C SER A 72 -6.34 -7.35 -6.87
N VAL A 73 -7.14 -6.48 -6.26
CA VAL A 73 -8.57 -6.31 -6.59
C VAL A 73 -8.75 -5.80 -8.03
N SER A 74 -7.95 -4.82 -8.46
CA SER A 74 -8.00 -4.28 -9.83
C SER A 74 -7.72 -5.34 -10.89
N ARG A 75 -6.89 -6.33 -10.55
CA ARG A 75 -6.57 -7.45 -11.45
C ARG A 75 -7.62 -8.56 -11.43
N GLY A 76 -8.63 -8.46 -10.56
CA GLY A 76 -9.61 -9.51 -10.33
C GLY A 76 -9.02 -10.75 -9.63
N GLY A 77 -7.95 -10.58 -8.87
CA GLY A 77 -7.30 -11.64 -8.12
C GLY A 77 -8.07 -12.05 -6.87
N ASP A 78 -8.00 -13.32 -6.52
CA ASP A 78 -8.61 -13.88 -5.32
C ASP A 78 -7.66 -13.83 -4.12
N GLU A 79 -6.36 -13.70 -4.37
CA GLU A 79 -5.30 -13.63 -3.37
C GLU A 79 -4.61 -12.27 -3.40
N LEU A 80 -4.19 -11.80 -2.23
CA LEU A 80 -3.40 -10.58 -2.12
C LEU A 80 -1.96 -10.85 -2.58
N GLU A 81 -1.52 -10.10 -3.58
CA GLU A 81 -0.15 -10.14 -4.10
C GLU A 81 0.65 -8.94 -3.60
N MET A 82 1.79 -9.21 -2.98
CA MET A 82 2.77 -8.20 -2.61
C MET A 82 3.99 -8.29 -3.52
N SER A 83 4.12 -7.32 -4.41
CA SER A 83 5.22 -7.26 -5.40
C SER A 83 6.29 -6.22 -5.06
N ASP A 84 6.05 -5.38 -4.06
CA ASP A 84 6.98 -4.34 -3.66
C ASP A 84 7.97 -4.81 -2.59
N PHE A 85 9.10 -4.11 -2.51
CA PHE A 85 10.04 -4.23 -1.41
C PHE A 85 9.48 -3.57 -0.15
N LEU A 86 9.73 -4.20 1.01
CA LEU A 86 9.44 -3.65 2.33
C LEU A 86 10.74 -3.43 3.09
N TRP A 87 10.87 -2.27 3.72
CA TRP A 87 11.91 -2.05 4.72
C TRP A 87 11.59 -2.80 6.01
N GLU A 88 12.63 -3.14 6.78
CA GLU A 88 12.44 -3.89 8.04
C GLU A 88 11.37 -3.26 8.94
N GLN A 89 11.41 -1.93 9.11
CA GLN A 89 10.45 -1.20 9.94
C GLN A 89 9.02 -1.17 9.38
N GLU A 90 8.84 -1.46 8.09
CA GLU A 90 7.51 -1.50 7.44
C GLU A 90 6.85 -2.87 7.56
N VAL A 91 7.62 -3.93 7.72
CA VAL A 91 7.12 -5.31 7.70
C VAL A 91 6.12 -5.57 8.83
N GLY A 92 6.42 -5.10 10.03
CA GLY A 92 5.52 -5.23 11.19
C GLY A 92 4.14 -4.64 10.92
N ASP A 93 4.09 -3.39 10.47
CA ASP A 93 2.85 -2.68 10.17
C ASP A 93 2.11 -3.27 8.98
N PHE A 94 2.83 -3.76 7.97
CA PHE A 94 2.25 -4.48 6.83
C PHE A 94 1.53 -5.75 7.29
N VAL A 95 2.20 -6.59 8.07
CA VAL A 95 1.63 -7.85 8.57
C VAL A 95 0.44 -7.57 9.51
N GLU A 96 0.55 -6.57 10.38
CA GLU A 96 -0.53 -6.20 11.28
C GLU A 96 -1.76 -5.67 10.53
N ALA A 97 -1.57 -4.91 9.47
CA ALA A 97 -2.67 -4.47 8.60
C ALA A 97 -3.39 -5.66 7.96
N LEU A 98 -2.66 -6.67 7.48
CA LEU A 98 -3.26 -7.89 6.94
C LEU A 98 -4.02 -8.68 8.01
N ARG A 99 -3.49 -8.79 9.23
CA ARG A 99 -4.19 -9.45 10.36
C ARG A 99 -5.48 -8.73 10.69
N THR A 100 -5.42 -7.40 10.83
CA THR A 100 -6.60 -6.57 11.12
C THR A 100 -7.65 -6.68 10.02
N ALA A 101 -7.22 -6.77 8.78
CA ALA A 101 -8.09 -6.99 7.62
C ALA A 101 -8.66 -8.42 7.55
N GLY A 102 -8.18 -9.34 8.37
CA GLY A 102 -8.60 -10.75 8.34
C GLY A 102 -8.10 -11.50 7.10
N VAL A 103 -6.99 -11.04 6.50
CA VAL A 103 -6.35 -11.72 5.36
C VAL A 103 -5.47 -12.85 5.90
N PRO A 104 -5.77 -14.12 5.58
CA PRO A 104 -5.07 -15.25 6.18
C PRO A 104 -3.71 -15.55 5.55
N ALA A 105 -3.49 -15.12 4.31
CA ALA A 105 -2.28 -15.38 3.55
C ALA A 105 -2.10 -14.36 2.44
N PHE A 106 -0.87 -14.21 1.96
CA PHE A 106 -0.55 -13.39 0.80
C PHE A 106 0.54 -14.06 -0.04
N VAL A 107 0.66 -13.64 -1.28
CA VAL A 107 1.68 -14.13 -2.20
C VAL A 107 2.73 -13.03 -2.42
N TYR A 108 3.96 -13.34 -2.12
CA TYR A 108 5.11 -12.46 -2.28
C TYR A 108 5.78 -12.73 -3.63
N THR A 109 5.77 -11.76 -4.52
CA THR A 109 6.27 -11.87 -5.90
C THR A 109 7.39 -10.88 -6.23
N SER A 110 7.92 -10.19 -5.24
CA SER A 110 9.01 -9.22 -5.45
C SER A 110 10.22 -9.86 -6.09
N ARG A 111 10.80 -9.15 -7.05
CA ARG A 111 12.06 -9.52 -7.71
C ARG A 111 13.25 -8.69 -7.21
N SER A 112 13.10 -8.05 -6.07
CA SER A 112 14.18 -7.32 -5.43
C SER A 112 15.35 -8.25 -5.08
N THR A 113 16.56 -7.73 -5.09
CA THR A 113 17.74 -8.43 -4.58
C THR A 113 17.66 -8.74 -3.09
N ALA A 114 16.80 -8.02 -2.36
CA ALA A 114 16.55 -8.17 -0.93
C ALA A 114 15.38 -9.12 -0.59
N VAL A 115 15.04 -10.05 -1.48
CA VAL A 115 13.97 -11.03 -1.26
C VAL A 115 14.22 -11.85 0.01
N MET A 116 15.45 -12.30 0.23
CA MET A 116 15.79 -13.13 1.40
C MET A 116 15.63 -12.35 2.71
N GLU A 117 16.03 -11.10 2.74
CA GLU A 117 15.84 -10.23 3.89
C GLU A 117 14.35 -10.01 4.18
N ASN A 118 13.54 -9.75 3.16
CA ASN A 118 12.10 -9.61 3.31
C ASN A 118 11.45 -10.89 3.86
N LEU A 119 11.83 -12.07 3.34
CA LEU A 119 11.33 -13.34 3.85
C LEU A 119 11.73 -13.58 5.31
N HIS A 120 12.95 -13.21 5.69
CA HIS A 120 13.40 -13.27 7.07
C HIS A 120 12.56 -12.36 7.99
N TRP A 121 12.31 -11.13 7.58
CA TRP A 121 11.49 -10.19 8.35
C TRP A 121 10.02 -10.61 8.42
N PHE A 122 9.45 -11.19 7.36
CA PHE A 122 8.11 -11.78 7.42
C PHE A 122 8.04 -12.93 8.42
N ALA A 123 9.04 -13.81 8.42
CA ALA A 123 9.12 -14.91 9.39
C ALA A 123 9.21 -14.36 10.83
N ALA A 124 10.03 -13.34 11.07
CA ALA A 124 10.15 -12.67 12.37
C ALA A 124 8.83 -12.01 12.80
N ALA A 125 8.01 -11.54 11.86
CA ALA A 125 6.68 -10.98 12.12
C ALA A 125 5.59 -12.05 12.32
N GLY A 126 5.93 -13.33 12.29
CA GLY A 126 5.01 -14.43 12.54
C GLY A 126 4.38 -15.03 11.27
N CYS A 127 4.92 -14.76 10.09
CA CYS A 127 4.47 -15.40 8.87
C CYS A 127 5.19 -16.74 8.65
N ALA A 128 4.46 -17.72 8.15
CA ALA A 128 5.00 -19.04 7.80
C ALA A 128 4.99 -19.24 6.29
N LEU A 129 6.05 -19.86 5.76
CA LEU A 129 6.10 -20.26 4.36
C LEU A 129 5.05 -21.35 4.07
N ASP A 130 4.25 -21.16 3.03
CA ASP A 130 3.22 -22.11 2.60
C ASP A 130 3.46 -22.62 1.17
N GLY A 131 4.66 -22.50 0.68
CA GLY A 131 5.10 -23.04 -0.59
C GLY A 131 5.19 -22.05 -1.73
N LEU A 132 5.56 -22.57 -2.88
CA LEU A 132 5.62 -21.81 -4.14
C LEU A 132 4.28 -21.87 -4.85
N CYS A 133 3.90 -20.78 -5.49
CA CYS A 133 2.68 -20.70 -6.27
C CYS A 133 2.85 -19.84 -7.52
N ARG A 134 1.84 -19.86 -8.38
CA ARG A 134 1.78 -18.99 -9.57
C ARG A 134 0.59 -18.08 -9.46
N ILE A 135 0.80 -16.79 -9.72
CA ILE A 135 -0.28 -15.85 -9.95
C ILE A 135 -0.53 -15.76 -11.44
N ARG A 136 -1.76 -15.99 -11.82
CA ARG A 136 -2.18 -15.97 -13.22
C ARG A 136 -1.97 -14.60 -13.83
N GLY A 137 -1.31 -14.55 -15.00
CA GLY A 137 -1.13 -13.33 -15.78
C GLY A 137 -2.47 -12.80 -16.31
N LYS A 138 -2.59 -11.49 -16.36
CA LYS A 138 -3.79 -10.83 -16.90
C LYS A 138 -3.77 -10.84 -18.42
N GLU A 139 -4.90 -11.12 -19.03
CA GLU A 139 -5.11 -10.90 -20.47
C GLU A 139 -5.40 -9.40 -20.71
N SER A 140 -4.65 -8.80 -21.63
CA SER A 140 -4.89 -7.43 -22.06
C SER A 140 -4.97 -7.39 -23.59
N GLY A 141 -6.21 -7.48 -24.13
CA GLY A 141 -6.43 -7.59 -25.57
C GLY A 141 -5.78 -8.85 -26.16
N PRO A 142 -4.98 -8.72 -27.24
CA PRO A 142 -4.28 -9.86 -27.84
C PRO A 142 -3.03 -10.29 -27.05
N ILE A 143 -2.64 -9.56 -26.01
CA ILE A 143 -1.43 -9.83 -25.22
C ILE A 143 -1.81 -10.61 -23.96
N LYS A 144 -1.28 -11.84 -23.85
CA LYS A 144 -1.34 -12.62 -22.63
C LYS A 144 -0.04 -12.40 -21.84
N LEU A 145 -0.17 -11.87 -20.63
CA LEU A 145 0.95 -11.76 -19.70
C LEU A 145 1.26 -13.14 -19.12
N GLU A 146 2.56 -13.43 -18.97
CA GLU A 146 3.00 -14.68 -18.32
C GLU A 146 2.59 -14.72 -16.85
N ASP A 147 2.37 -15.95 -16.35
CA ASP A 147 2.14 -16.16 -14.94
C ASP A 147 3.37 -15.75 -14.12
N THR A 148 3.13 -15.14 -12.97
CA THR A 148 4.19 -14.74 -12.04
C THR A 148 4.39 -15.80 -10.97
N LEU A 149 5.63 -16.22 -10.75
CA LEU A 149 6.00 -17.10 -9.65
C LEU A 149 6.07 -16.30 -8.35
N GLY A 150 5.55 -16.88 -7.28
CA GLY A 150 5.55 -16.26 -5.97
C GLY A 150 5.69 -17.27 -4.84
N ILE A 151 5.89 -16.73 -3.64
CA ILE A 151 5.97 -17.48 -2.40
C ILE A 151 4.73 -17.15 -1.59
N ARG A 152 3.92 -18.16 -1.26
CA ARG A 152 2.78 -17.96 -0.36
C ARG A 152 3.24 -17.98 1.08
N LEU A 153 2.82 -16.97 1.83
CA LEU A 153 3.03 -16.82 3.26
C LEU A 153 1.69 -16.80 3.99
N LYS A 154 1.58 -17.61 5.04
CA LYS A 154 0.42 -17.60 5.96
C LYS A 154 0.71 -16.71 7.14
N LEU A 155 -0.30 -16.00 7.59
CA LEU A 155 -0.28 -15.25 8.84
C LEU A 155 -0.75 -16.16 9.98
N ASN A 156 0.02 -16.21 11.04
CA ASN A 156 -0.32 -16.96 12.26
C ASN A 156 -1.11 -16.08 13.25
#